data_14f507dffb7cb3cc2775ac68060b7a60
#
_entry.id   14f507dffb7cb3cc2775ac68060b7a60
#
_cell.length_a   1.000
_cell.length_b   1.000
_cell.length_c   1.000
_cell.angle_alpha   90.00
_cell.angle_beta   90.00
_cell.angle_gamma   90.00
#
_symmetry.space_group_name_H-M   'P 1'
#
loop_
_entity.id
_entity.type
_entity.pdbx_description
1 polymer ?
#
loop_
_entity_poly.entity_id
_entity_poly.type
_entity_poly.pdbx_seq_one_letter_code
_entity_poly.pdbx_strand_id
1 'polypeptide(L)'
;MSSSTLDTFPNPQPERDYEIAISCPEFTSVCPKTGLPDFGEIRITYVPDTRCIELKSLKYYMIEFRNRGIFYETVTNQILDDLVAAIQPRRMTVVGDFSVRGGLKTVVTASYHTKG
;
A
#
# COMPACT_ATOMS: atom_id res chain seq x y z
N MET A 1 14.51 5.15 -3.90
CA MET A 1 13.44 4.33 -4.43
C MET A 1 12.63 3.74 -3.30
N SER A 2 11.34 3.87 -3.38
CA SER A 2 10.46 3.43 -2.30
C SER A 2 10.60 1.95 -1.98
N SER A 3 10.64 1.10 -3.00
CA SER A 3 10.68 -0.35 -2.78
C SER A 3 11.96 -0.81 -2.10
N SER A 4 13.04 -0.03 -2.18
CA SER A 4 14.31 -0.42 -1.57
C SER A 4 14.27 -0.38 -0.05
N THR A 5 13.25 0.26 0.53
CA THR A 5 13.12 0.33 1.99
C THR A 5 12.27 -0.80 2.56
N LEU A 6 11.65 -1.62 1.70
CA LEU A 6 10.76 -2.70 2.13
C LEU A 6 11.55 -3.95 2.45
N ASP A 7 11.44 -4.41 3.70
CA ASP A 7 12.00 -5.68 4.14
C ASP A 7 10.91 -6.73 4.20
N THR A 8 11.33 -7.98 4.17
CA THR A 8 10.41 -9.12 4.20
C THR A 8 10.94 -10.16 5.18
N PHE A 9 10.07 -11.09 5.55
CA PHE A 9 10.48 -12.24 6.35
C PHE A 9 9.78 -13.49 5.82
N PRO A 10 10.33 -14.69 6.10
CA PRO A 10 9.73 -15.92 5.56
C PRO A 10 8.32 -16.15 6.08
N ASN A 11 7.43 -16.57 5.19
CA ASN A 11 6.07 -16.95 5.57
C ASN A 11 6.13 -18.18 6.47
N PRO A 12 5.59 -18.12 7.71
CA PRO A 12 5.67 -19.26 8.63
C PRO A 12 4.72 -20.42 8.28
N GLN A 13 3.73 -20.20 7.39
CA GLN A 13 2.76 -21.24 7.02
C GLN A 13 2.50 -21.19 5.52
N PRO A 14 3.51 -21.53 4.69
CA PRO A 14 3.33 -21.38 3.23
C PRO A 14 2.33 -22.35 2.60
N GLU A 15 1.97 -23.45 3.29
CA GLU A 15 0.98 -24.39 2.75
C GLU A 15 -0.45 -23.96 3.03
N ARG A 16 -0.68 -22.85 3.72
CA ARG A 16 -2.01 -22.36 4.05
C ARG A 16 -2.26 -21.03 3.36
N ASP A 17 -3.45 -20.88 2.79
CA ASP A 17 -3.91 -19.58 2.33
C ASP A 17 -4.56 -18.86 3.51
N TYR A 18 -3.84 -17.95 4.10
CA TYR A 18 -4.41 -17.08 5.12
C TYR A 18 -4.20 -15.62 4.71
N GLU A 19 -5.04 -14.76 5.25
CA GLU A 19 -5.09 -13.38 4.80
C GLU A 19 -4.52 -12.46 5.87
N ILE A 20 -3.67 -11.53 5.46
CA ILE A 20 -3.12 -10.50 6.32
C ILE A 20 -3.75 -9.17 5.91
N ALA A 21 -4.31 -8.44 6.86
CA ALA A 21 -4.89 -7.12 6.63
C ALA A 21 -4.12 -6.10 7.44
N ILE A 22 -3.61 -5.08 6.74
CA ILE A 22 -2.84 -4.00 7.35
C ILE A 22 -3.54 -2.70 7.06
N SER A 23 -3.69 -1.86 8.09
CA SER A 23 -4.31 -0.56 7.94
C SER A 23 -3.31 0.54 8.29
N CYS A 24 -3.21 1.54 7.41
CA CYS A 24 -2.38 2.73 7.65
C CYS A 24 -3.33 3.92 7.70
N PRO A 25 -3.93 4.19 8.88
CA PRO A 25 -5.01 5.19 8.95
C PRO A 25 -4.52 6.63 8.92
N GLU A 26 -3.23 6.85 9.06
CA GLU A 26 -2.66 8.20 9.10
C GLU A 26 -1.82 8.50 7.87
N PHE A 27 -2.21 7.94 6.73
CA PHE A 27 -1.48 8.19 5.50
C PHE A 27 -1.59 9.65 5.07
N THR A 28 -0.48 10.22 4.63
CA THR A 28 -0.42 11.61 4.18
C THR A 28 0.42 11.69 2.91
N SER A 29 -0.02 12.51 1.97
CA SER A 29 0.76 12.89 0.79
C SER A 29 0.43 14.36 0.48
N VAL A 30 0.85 14.82 -0.70
CA VAL A 30 0.64 16.21 -1.09
C VAL A 30 -0.09 16.22 -2.42
N CYS A 31 -1.07 17.11 -2.55
CA CYS A 31 -1.77 17.30 -3.82
C CYS A 31 -0.81 17.94 -4.83
N PRO A 32 -0.58 17.31 -6.00
CA PRO A 32 0.38 17.86 -6.96
C PRO A 32 -0.09 19.16 -7.61
N LYS A 33 -1.40 19.46 -7.51
CA LYS A 33 -1.94 20.69 -8.11
C LYS A 33 -1.88 21.88 -7.16
N THR A 34 -2.13 21.66 -5.87
CA THR A 34 -2.25 22.76 -4.90
C THR A 34 -1.09 22.82 -3.91
N GLY A 35 -0.33 21.74 -3.75
CA GLY A 35 0.72 21.66 -2.74
C GLY A 35 0.18 21.48 -1.32
N LEU A 36 -1.13 21.33 -1.15
CA LEU A 36 -1.73 21.13 0.16
C LEU A 36 -1.69 19.65 0.56
N PRO A 37 -1.65 19.37 1.87
CA PRO A 37 -1.59 17.97 2.30
C PRO A 37 -2.91 17.23 2.02
N ASP A 38 -2.77 15.98 1.63
CA ASP A 38 -3.87 15.03 1.49
C ASP A 38 -3.78 14.01 2.60
N PHE A 39 -4.93 13.59 3.12
CA PHE A 39 -5.03 12.63 4.21
C PHE A 39 -5.89 11.46 3.79
N GLY A 40 -5.62 10.30 4.36
CA GLY A 40 -6.41 9.13 4.07
C GLY A 40 -5.95 7.91 4.83
N GLU A 41 -6.58 6.80 4.51
CA GLU A 41 -6.22 5.50 5.04
C GLU A 41 -5.83 4.59 3.89
N ILE A 42 -4.69 3.93 4.02
CA ILE A 42 -4.30 2.89 3.07
C ILE A 42 -4.56 1.56 3.75
N ARG A 43 -5.36 0.71 3.11
CA ARG A 43 -5.64 -0.64 3.58
C ARG A 43 -5.03 -1.65 2.62
N ILE A 44 -4.27 -2.58 3.15
CA ILE A 44 -3.57 -3.60 2.37
C ILE A 44 -4.05 -4.95 2.86
N THR A 45 -4.55 -5.78 1.94
CA THR A 45 -4.98 -7.13 2.26
C THR A 45 -4.27 -8.08 1.32
N TYR A 46 -3.60 -9.12 1.86
CA TYR A 46 -2.89 -10.03 0.97
C TYR A 46 -2.82 -11.43 1.54
N VAL A 47 -2.64 -12.40 0.65
CA VAL A 47 -2.33 -13.78 0.98
C VAL A 47 -0.86 -14.01 0.60
N PRO A 48 0.01 -14.24 1.58
CA PRO A 48 1.44 -14.40 1.28
C PRO A 48 1.73 -15.72 0.58
N ASP A 49 2.75 -15.73 -0.25
CA ASP A 49 3.31 -16.97 -0.79
C ASP A 49 4.51 -17.38 0.07
N THR A 50 5.71 -17.02 -0.30
CA THR A 50 6.90 -17.44 0.46
C THR A 50 7.37 -16.39 1.45
N ARG A 51 6.92 -15.15 1.35
CA ARG A 51 7.41 -14.04 2.17
C ARG A 51 6.28 -13.14 2.65
N CYS A 52 6.48 -12.55 3.82
CA CYS A 52 5.57 -11.56 4.37
C CYS A 52 6.25 -10.20 4.46
N ILE A 53 5.47 -9.12 4.46
CA ILE A 53 5.98 -7.76 4.60
C ILE A 53 6.36 -7.51 6.06
N GLU A 54 7.54 -6.96 6.27
CA GLU A 54 8.01 -6.58 7.59
C GLU A 54 7.46 -5.18 7.92
N LEU A 55 6.78 -5.05 9.06
CA LEU A 55 5.97 -3.85 9.34
C LEU A 55 6.78 -2.60 9.64
N LYS A 56 7.96 -2.72 10.24
CA LYS A 56 8.78 -1.55 10.53
C LYS A 56 9.23 -0.88 9.23
N SER A 57 9.65 -1.68 8.26
CA SER A 57 10.05 -1.15 6.96
C SER A 57 8.85 -0.58 6.21
N LEU A 58 7.68 -1.19 6.33
CA LEU A 58 6.47 -0.67 5.72
C LEU A 58 6.13 0.71 6.28
N LYS A 59 6.29 0.90 7.59
CA LYS A 59 6.07 2.20 8.21
C LYS A 59 6.95 3.28 7.58
N TYR A 60 8.23 3.02 7.41
CA TYR A 60 9.13 4.00 6.80
C TYR A 60 8.81 4.20 5.32
N TYR A 61 8.42 3.15 4.63
CA TYR A 61 7.99 3.25 3.25
C TYR A 61 6.79 4.21 3.12
N MET A 62 5.79 4.07 3.99
CA MET A 62 4.62 4.94 3.95
C MET A 62 4.96 6.39 4.27
N ILE A 63 5.91 6.61 5.18
CA ILE A 63 6.33 7.97 5.55
C ILE A 63 6.97 8.70 4.35
N GLU A 64 7.57 7.98 3.43
CA GLU A 64 8.20 8.60 2.26
C GLU A 64 7.21 9.38 1.38
N PHE A 65 5.93 9.06 1.47
CA PHE A 65 4.91 9.77 0.69
C PHE A 65 4.47 11.09 1.32
N ARG A 66 4.85 11.35 2.56
CA ARG A 66 4.30 12.47 3.34
C ARG A 66 4.45 13.82 2.64
N ASN A 67 5.59 14.07 2.01
CA ASN A 67 5.87 15.34 1.35
C ASN A 67 5.89 15.22 -0.16
N ARG A 68 5.35 14.14 -0.71
CA ARG A 68 5.44 13.83 -2.12
C ARG A 68 4.14 14.21 -2.83
N GLY A 69 4.25 15.03 -3.87
CA GLY A 69 3.12 15.38 -4.71
C GLY A 69 2.73 14.21 -5.58
N ILE A 70 1.55 13.66 -5.35
CA ILE A 70 1.11 12.48 -6.06
C ILE A 70 -0.42 12.39 -6.04
N PHE A 71 -1.02 12.00 -7.16
CA PHE A 71 -2.46 11.79 -7.24
C PHE A 71 -2.87 10.49 -6.56
N TYR A 72 -4.13 10.43 -6.11
CA TYR A 72 -4.67 9.27 -5.39
C TYR A 72 -4.55 7.99 -6.19
N GLU A 73 -4.88 8.07 -7.48
CA GLU A 73 -4.82 6.91 -8.36
C GLU A 73 -3.38 6.41 -8.51
N THR A 74 -2.44 7.32 -8.62
CA THR A 74 -1.04 6.96 -8.79
C THR A 74 -0.47 6.33 -7.52
N VAL A 75 -0.72 6.93 -6.35
CA VAL A 75 -0.12 6.42 -5.12
C VAL A 75 -0.67 5.05 -4.76
N THR A 76 -1.98 4.82 -4.96
CA THR A 76 -2.58 3.53 -4.64
C THR A 76 -1.99 2.42 -5.50
N ASN A 77 -1.86 2.68 -6.80
CA ASN A 77 -1.27 1.71 -7.72
C ASN A 77 0.22 1.50 -7.45
N GLN A 78 0.93 2.56 -7.11
CA GLN A 78 2.36 2.44 -6.81
C GLN A 78 2.60 1.59 -5.57
N ILE A 79 1.79 1.78 -4.53
CA ILE A 79 1.91 0.96 -3.33
C ILE A 79 1.68 -0.51 -3.67
N LEU A 80 0.65 -0.81 -4.46
CA LEU A 80 0.42 -2.19 -4.89
C LEU A 80 1.64 -2.74 -5.62
N ASP A 81 2.16 -2.00 -6.59
CA ASP A 81 3.28 -2.48 -7.40
C ASP A 81 4.54 -2.72 -6.57
N ASP A 82 4.84 -1.81 -5.65
CA ASP A 82 6.03 -1.93 -4.81
C ASP A 82 5.92 -3.13 -3.87
N LEU A 83 4.76 -3.34 -3.28
CA LEU A 83 4.56 -4.47 -2.37
C LEU A 83 4.56 -5.80 -3.13
N VAL A 84 3.94 -5.85 -4.29
CA VAL A 84 3.96 -7.06 -5.12
C VAL A 84 5.40 -7.40 -5.53
N ALA A 85 6.18 -6.39 -5.89
CA ALA A 85 7.58 -6.61 -6.25
C ALA A 85 8.38 -7.17 -5.06
N ALA A 86 8.06 -6.73 -3.84
CA ALA A 86 8.80 -7.14 -2.65
C ALA A 86 8.49 -8.58 -2.22
N ILE A 87 7.24 -9.02 -2.29
CA ILE A 87 6.84 -10.31 -1.71
C ILE A 87 6.21 -11.29 -2.68
N GLN A 88 5.83 -10.85 -3.88
CA GLN A 88 5.17 -11.69 -4.89
C GLN A 88 4.05 -12.55 -4.26
N PRO A 89 3.01 -11.90 -3.72
CA PRO A 89 1.96 -12.60 -2.99
C PRO A 89 1.08 -13.41 -3.93
N ARG A 90 0.30 -14.32 -3.37
CA ARG A 90 -0.70 -15.04 -4.16
C ARG A 90 -1.79 -14.11 -4.64
N ARG A 91 -2.18 -13.16 -3.80
CA ARG A 91 -3.06 -12.06 -4.19
C ARG A 91 -2.87 -10.89 -3.22
N MET A 92 -3.21 -9.70 -3.69
CA MET A 92 -3.13 -8.50 -2.87
C MET A 92 -4.13 -7.48 -3.38
N THR A 93 -4.75 -6.77 -2.44
CA THR A 93 -5.59 -5.62 -2.74
C THR A 93 -5.12 -4.45 -1.89
N VAL A 94 -4.98 -3.30 -2.54
CA VAL A 94 -4.66 -2.04 -1.86
C VAL A 94 -5.83 -1.10 -2.08
N VAL A 95 -6.36 -0.56 -0.98
CA VAL A 95 -7.45 0.40 -1.01
C VAL A 95 -6.92 1.72 -0.46
N GLY A 96 -7.01 2.77 -1.26
CA GLY A 96 -6.74 4.12 -0.81
C GLY A 96 -8.07 4.80 -0.53
N ASP A 97 -8.36 5.04 0.75
CA ASP A 97 -9.60 5.64 1.21
C ASP A 97 -9.25 7.05 1.68
N PHE A 98 -9.46 8.04 0.81
CA PHE A 98 -8.96 9.40 1.04
C PHE A 98 -10.04 10.27 1.66
N SER A 99 -9.61 11.18 2.54
CA SER A 99 -10.52 12.08 3.25
C SER A 99 -11.25 13.00 2.26
N VAL A 100 -12.44 13.40 2.62
CA VAL A 100 -13.25 14.32 1.81
C VAL A 100 -12.49 15.60 1.54
N ARG A 101 -12.53 16.04 0.29
CA ARG A 101 -11.81 17.20 -0.14
C ARG A 101 -12.64 17.94 -1.18
N GLY A 102 -12.95 19.20 -0.90
CA GLY A 102 -13.81 19.98 -1.76
C GLY A 102 -15.20 19.35 -1.95
N GLY A 103 -15.67 18.65 -0.94
CA GLY A 103 -16.94 17.94 -1.00
C GLY A 103 -16.89 16.60 -1.71
N LEU A 104 -15.69 16.17 -2.15
CA LEU A 104 -15.57 14.91 -2.89
C LEU A 104 -14.86 13.87 -2.06
N LYS A 105 -15.39 12.66 -2.08
CA LYS A 105 -14.82 11.49 -1.41
C LYS A 105 -14.31 10.53 -2.47
N THR A 106 -13.05 10.13 -2.40
CA THR A 106 -12.44 9.24 -3.38
C THR A 106 -11.91 8.00 -2.71
N VAL A 107 -12.24 6.84 -3.26
CA VAL A 107 -11.69 5.56 -2.85
C VAL A 107 -11.14 4.88 -4.08
N VAL A 108 -9.87 4.49 -4.04
CA VAL A 108 -9.21 3.81 -5.16
C VAL A 108 -8.86 2.39 -4.70
N THR A 109 -9.25 1.40 -5.49
CA THR A 109 -8.97 0.00 -5.19
C THR A 109 -8.17 -0.61 -6.33
N ALA A 110 -7.02 -1.17 -6.01
CA ALA A 110 -6.16 -1.83 -6.99
C ALA A 110 -5.83 -3.23 -6.49
N SER A 111 -5.88 -4.21 -7.37
CA SER A 111 -5.71 -5.61 -7.00
C SER A 111 -4.72 -6.32 -7.91
N TYR A 112 -4.11 -7.35 -7.34
CA TYR A 112 -3.17 -8.22 -8.03
C TYR A 112 -3.42 -9.66 -7.58
N HIS A 113 -3.31 -10.61 -8.51
CA HIS A 113 -3.25 -12.01 -8.15
C HIS A 113 -2.39 -12.76 -9.17
N THR A 114 -1.74 -13.81 -8.70
CA THR A 114 -0.93 -14.64 -9.60
C THR A 114 -1.85 -15.38 -10.55
N LYS A 115 -1.30 -15.65 -11.73
CA LYS A 115 -1.98 -16.52 -12.68
C LYS A 115 -1.71 -17.95 -12.31
N GLY A 116 -2.64 -18.66 -12.05
CA GLY A 116 -2.40 -20.04 -11.82
C GLY A 116 -2.66 -20.73 -10.74
#